data_86df0a2d0eb72d6c0421083537f15ab6
#
_entry.id   86df0a2d0eb72d6c0421083537f15ab6
#
_cell.length_a   1.000
_cell.length_b   1.000
_cell.length_c   1.000
_cell.angle_alpha   90.00
_cell.angle_beta   90.00
_cell.angle_gamma   90.00
#
_symmetry.space_group_name_H-M   'P 1'
#
loop_
_entity.id
_entity.type
_entity.pdbx_description
1 polymer ?
#
loop_
_entity_poly.entity_id
_entity_poly.type
_entity_poly.pdbx_seq_one_letter_code
_entity_poly.pdbx_strand_id
1 'polypeptide(L)'
;MTMTLREEALKLHMDNNGKIAVVSKVPIATRHDLAIAYTPGVAEPCKDIKEDKNLSFEYTCRGNMVAIITDGTRVLGLGDIGPEAAMPVMEGKAALFKTFGDVDAVPVCLDTKDPDEFIRTVKLLQPNYAGVNLEDISSPKCYEIEHKLKEICDIPVFHDDQHGTAIACLSAVLGALRFVKKDIATAKFVVNGCGAAGSAIGRLLVNMGAQNVIMVDRFGALYEGIDAKLDRIQSYLATVTNKEHKQGTLADVAKGADVMIGASAPNVFTKEIMQSMADKAIVFALANPVPETSYDAAKEAGVAVAGTGRSDRPNQVNNVTVFPG
;
A
#
# COMPACT_ATOMS: atom_id res chain seq x y z
N MET A 1 12.05 -34.72 -4.56
CA MET A 1 12.49 -33.36 -4.93
C MET A 1 11.61 -32.39 -4.15
N THR A 2 12.18 -31.43 -3.47
CA THR A 2 11.42 -30.35 -2.83
C THR A 2 10.84 -29.45 -3.93
N MET A 3 9.56 -29.13 -3.83
CA MET A 3 8.90 -28.20 -4.75
C MET A 3 9.56 -26.81 -4.65
N THR A 4 9.62 -26.11 -5.76
CA THR A 4 10.02 -24.71 -5.78
C THR A 4 8.85 -23.83 -5.26
N LEU A 5 9.16 -22.62 -4.76
CA LEU A 5 8.13 -21.66 -4.32
C LEU A 5 7.09 -21.39 -5.43
N ARG A 6 7.51 -21.38 -6.69
CA ARG A 6 6.60 -21.23 -7.84
C ARG A 6 5.62 -22.39 -7.93
N GLU A 7 6.11 -23.62 -7.81
CA GLU A 7 5.27 -24.82 -7.90
C GLU A 7 4.30 -24.91 -6.73
N GLU A 8 4.76 -24.56 -5.51
CA GLU A 8 3.92 -24.49 -4.31
C GLU A 8 2.81 -23.45 -4.47
N ALA A 9 3.14 -22.24 -4.96
CA ALA A 9 2.17 -21.17 -5.16
C ALA A 9 1.11 -21.54 -6.21
N LEU A 10 1.52 -22.11 -7.35
CA LEU A 10 0.59 -22.57 -8.39
C LEU A 10 -0.32 -23.70 -7.88
N LYS A 11 0.26 -24.66 -7.14
CA LYS A 11 -0.49 -25.76 -6.55
C LYS A 11 -1.53 -25.25 -5.55
N LEU A 12 -1.16 -24.31 -4.68
CA LEU A 12 -2.10 -23.71 -3.71
C LEU A 12 -3.33 -23.12 -4.42
N HIS A 13 -3.13 -22.37 -5.51
CA HIS A 13 -4.23 -21.75 -6.24
C HIS A 13 -5.11 -22.78 -6.95
N MET A 14 -4.50 -23.80 -7.57
CA MET A 14 -5.23 -24.87 -8.28
C MET A 14 -6.03 -25.76 -7.32
N ASP A 15 -5.42 -26.21 -6.23
CA ASP A 15 -6.05 -27.12 -5.27
C ASP A 15 -7.26 -26.49 -4.56
N ASN A 16 -7.27 -25.18 -4.40
CA ASN A 16 -8.32 -24.44 -3.69
C ASN A 16 -9.27 -23.67 -4.62
N ASN A 17 -9.03 -23.64 -5.94
CA ASN A 17 -9.77 -22.78 -6.88
C ASN A 17 -9.80 -21.32 -6.43
N GLY A 18 -8.66 -20.77 -6.02
CA GLY A 18 -8.51 -19.44 -5.41
C GLY A 18 -8.27 -19.50 -3.91
N LYS A 19 -8.44 -18.37 -3.20
CA LYS A 19 -8.12 -18.25 -1.78
C LYS A 19 -9.31 -17.87 -0.90
N ILE A 20 -10.44 -17.52 -1.51
CA ILE A 20 -11.64 -17.07 -0.80
C ILE A 20 -12.85 -17.88 -1.22
N ALA A 21 -13.83 -17.96 -0.34
CA ALA A 21 -15.12 -18.60 -0.60
C ALA A 21 -16.24 -17.80 0.05
N VAL A 22 -17.45 -17.93 -0.48
CA VAL A 22 -18.67 -17.41 0.15
C VAL A 22 -19.33 -18.55 0.92
N VAL A 23 -19.63 -18.30 2.19
CA VAL A 23 -20.31 -19.27 3.04
C VAL A 23 -21.59 -18.66 3.63
N SER A 24 -22.66 -19.48 3.76
CA SER A 24 -23.85 -19.04 4.46
C SER A 24 -23.61 -18.98 5.97
N LYS A 25 -23.96 -17.86 6.60
CA LYS A 25 -23.89 -17.68 8.06
C LYS A 25 -25.10 -18.28 8.79
N VAL A 26 -26.14 -18.64 8.05
CA VAL A 26 -27.39 -19.19 8.60
C VAL A 26 -27.75 -20.48 7.92
N PRO A 27 -28.36 -21.44 8.65
CA PRO A 27 -28.87 -22.67 8.04
C PRO A 27 -30.13 -22.39 7.22
N ILE A 28 -30.32 -23.12 6.12
CA ILE A 28 -31.58 -23.20 5.36
C ILE A 28 -31.89 -24.68 5.19
N ALA A 29 -32.31 -25.32 6.29
CA ALA A 29 -32.57 -26.74 6.32
C ALA A 29 -34.07 -27.07 6.38
N THR A 30 -34.88 -26.14 6.87
CA THR A 30 -36.33 -26.33 7.05
C THR A 30 -37.13 -25.28 6.25
N ARG A 31 -38.44 -25.55 6.08
CA ARG A 31 -39.36 -24.55 5.50
C ARG A 31 -39.45 -23.28 6.35
N HIS A 32 -39.29 -23.40 7.63
CA HIS A 32 -39.27 -22.27 8.57
C HIS A 32 -38.05 -21.43 8.38
N ASP A 33 -36.86 -22.04 8.28
CA ASP A 33 -35.61 -21.30 8.00
C ASP A 33 -35.70 -20.52 6.67
N LEU A 34 -36.26 -21.17 5.64
CA LEU A 34 -36.46 -20.53 4.34
C LEU A 34 -37.44 -19.36 4.44
N ALA A 35 -38.52 -19.50 5.24
CA ALA A 35 -39.48 -18.41 5.40
C ALA A 35 -38.91 -17.22 6.15
N ILE A 36 -38.00 -17.40 7.08
CA ILE A 36 -37.30 -16.31 7.77
C ILE A 36 -36.17 -15.72 6.93
N ALA A 37 -35.30 -16.58 6.36
CA ALA A 37 -34.10 -16.13 5.65
C ALA A 37 -34.41 -15.55 4.28
N TYR A 38 -35.56 -15.88 3.69
CA TYR A 38 -35.97 -15.42 2.36
C TYR A 38 -37.42 -14.94 2.38
N THR A 39 -38.34 -15.62 1.72
CA THR A 39 -39.72 -15.14 1.57
C THR A 39 -40.65 -15.88 2.51
N PRO A 40 -41.48 -15.18 3.33
CA PRO A 40 -41.75 -13.72 3.35
C PRO A 40 -40.90 -12.88 4.33
N GLY A 41 -40.17 -13.49 5.26
CA GLY A 41 -39.54 -12.83 6.40
C GLY A 41 -38.54 -11.73 6.00
N VAL A 42 -37.80 -11.90 4.90
CA VAL A 42 -36.82 -10.91 4.39
C VAL A 42 -37.43 -9.55 4.10
N ALA A 43 -38.77 -9.46 3.94
CA ALA A 43 -39.42 -8.17 3.71
C ALA A 43 -39.33 -7.22 4.92
N GLU A 44 -39.23 -7.75 6.15
CA GLU A 44 -39.21 -6.92 7.36
C GLU A 44 -37.92 -6.12 7.48
N PRO A 45 -36.69 -6.69 7.43
CA PRO A 45 -35.48 -5.89 7.41
C PRO A 45 -35.41 -4.95 6.19
N CYS A 46 -35.99 -5.29 5.04
CA CYS A 46 -36.06 -4.37 3.90
C CYS A 46 -36.87 -3.10 4.21
N LYS A 47 -38.01 -3.23 4.95
CA LYS A 47 -38.82 -2.09 5.37
C LYS A 47 -38.05 -1.18 6.31
N ASP A 48 -37.39 -1.74 7.29
CA ASP A 48 -36.61 -0.99 8.28
C ASP A 48 -35.44 -0.25 7.62
N ILE A 49 -34.69 -0.91 6.74
CA ILE A 49 -33.58 -0.29 6.01
C ILE A 49 -34.07 0.81 5.06
N LYS A 50 -35.27 0.68 4.50
CA LYS A 50 -35.86 1.74 3.67
C LYS A 50 -36.12 3.01 4.50
N GLU A 51 -36.50 2.89 5.75
CA GLU A 51 -36.74 4.01 6.67
C GLU A 51 -35.43 4.58 7.24
N ASP A 52 -34.50 3.70 7.64
CA ASP A 52 -33.15 4.08 8.09
C ASP A 52 -32.08 3.23 7.37
N LYS A 53 -31.39 3.86 6.41
CA LYS A 53 -30.33 3.20 5.62
C LYS A 53 -29.16 2.69 6.46
N ASN A 54 -28.93 3.24 7.64
CA ASN A 54 -27.84 2.81 8.53
C ASN A 54 -28.06 1.37 9.03
N LEU A 55 -29.30 0.94 9.16
CA LEU A 55 -29.64 -0.45 9.54
C LEU A 55 -29.08 -1.48 8.54
N SER A 56 -28.73 -1.07 7.32
CA SER A 56 -28.05 -1.97 6.38
C SER A 56 -26.69 -2.43 6.87
N PHE A 57 -26.00 -1.68 7.73
CA PHE A 57 -24.74 -2.11 8.37
C PHE A 57 -24.96 -3.14 9.48
N GLU A 58 -26.15 -3.18 10.06
CA GLU A 58 -26.49 -4.11 11.14
C GLU A 58 -27.15 -5.39 10.61
N TYR A 59 -28.07 -5.25 9.65
CA TYR A 59 -28.93 -6.33 9.18
C TYR A 59 -28.36 -7.11 7.99
N THR A 60 -27.29 -6.62 7.35
CA THR A 60 -26.67 -7.28 6.20
C THR A 60 -25.17 -7.47 6.39
N CYS A 61 -24.54 -8.24 5.48
CA CYS A 61 -23.09 -8.39 5.46
C CYS A 61 -22.33 -7.07 5.19
N ARG A 62 -23.04 -6.01 4.78
CA ARG A 62 -22.45 -4.70 4.49
C ARG A 62 -21.60 -4.18 5.65
N GLY A 63 -22.05 -4.41 6.91
CA GLY A 63 -21.35 -3.88 8.10
C GLY A 63 -19.94 -4.42 8.33
N ASN A 64 -19.60 -5.57 7.72
CA ASN A 64 -18.27 -6.16 7.82
C ASN A 64 -17.61 -6.42 6.46
N MET A 65 -18.17 -5.89 5.36
CA MET A 65 -17.68 -6.20 4.03
C MET A 65 -16.91 -5.01 3.42
N VAL A 66 -15.68 -5.26 2.98
CA VAL A 66 -14.80 -4.29 2.30
C VAL A 66 -14.57 -4.71 0.85
N ALA A 67 -14.64 -3.77 -0.09
CA ALA A 67 -14.20 -3.99 -1.46
C ALA A 67 -12.70 -3.75 -1.60
N ILE A 68 -11.96 -4.69 -2.19
CA ILE A 68 -10.58 -4.50 -2.65
C ILE A 68 -10.67 -4.20 -4.13
N ILE A 69 -10.45 -2.94 -4.51
CA ILE A 69 -10.71 -2.48 -5.88
C ILE A 69 -9.40 -2.14 -6.58
N THR A 70 -9.22 -2.72 -7.76
CA THR A 70 -8.04 -2.52 -8.62
C THR A 70 -8.44 -2.41 -10.09
N ASP A 71 -7.57 -1.80 -10.89
CA ASP A 71 -7.59 -1.90 -12.35
C ASP A 71 -6.38 -2.68 -12.90
N GLY A 72 -5.55 -3.25 -12.04
CA GLY A 72 -4.40 -4.07 -12.40
C GLY A 72 -3.27 -3.32 -13.12
N THR A 73 -3.20 -1.98 -12.99
CA THR A 73 -2.22 -1.17 -13.74
C THR A 73 -0.86 -1.03 -13.06
N ARG A 74 -0.70 -1.50 -11.80
CA ARG A 74 0.58 -1.45 -11.07
C ARG A 74 0.72 -2.59 -10.08
N VAL A 75 0.69 -3.83 -10.56
CA VAL A 75 0.71 -5.04 -9.73
C VAL A 75 2.14 -5.45 -9.41
N LEU A 76 2.55 -5.32 -8.16
CA LEU A 76 3.90 -5.67 -7.69
C LEU A 76 5.00 -5.07 -8.59
N GLY A 77 6.04 -5.85 -8.91
CA GLY A 77 7.07 -5.51 -9.90
C GLY A 77 6.72 -5.88 -11.35
N LEU A 78 5.49 -6.40 -11.60
CA LEU A 78 5.05 -6.84 -12.93
C LEU A 78 4.49 -5.69 -13.79
N GLY A 79 4.09 -4.59 -13.16
CA GLY A 79 3.54 -3.43 -13.87
C GLY A 79 2.07 -3.60 -14.22
N ASP A 80 1.69 -3.12 -15.41
CA ASP A 80 0.33 -3.19 -15.96
C ASP A 80 0.07 -4.59 -16.54
N ILE A 81 -0.61 -5.44 -15.78
CA ILE A 81 -0.93 -6.82 -16.18
C ILE A 81 -2.44 -7.06 -16.38
N GLY A 82 -3.25 -6.03 -16.15
CA GLY A 82 -4.70 -6.09 -16.31
C GLY A 82 -5.45 -6.69 -15.10
N PRO A 83 -6.78 -6.53 -15.10
CA PRO A 83 -7.62 -6.86 -13.95
C PRO A 83 -7.68 -8.36 -13.62
N GLU A 84 -7.73 -9.24 -14.61
CA GLU A 84 -7.82 -10.68 -14.39
C GLU A 84 -6.51 -11.22 -13.77
N ALA A 85 -5.36 -10.76 -14.25
CA ALA A 85 -4.07 -11.18 -13.74
C ALA A 85 -3.77 -10.58 -12.35
N ALA A 86 -4.46 -9.50 -11.94
CA ALA A 86 -4.38 -8.94 -10.59
C ALA A 86 -5.18 -9.75 -9.56
N MET A 87 -6.19 -10.52 -9.97
CA MET A 87 -7.08 -11.26 -9.07
C MET A 87 -6.35 -12.08 -7.99
N PRO A 88 -5.28 -12.84 -8.28
CA PRO A 88 -4.57 -13.60 -7.25
C PRO A 88 -4.01 -12.73 -6.12
N VAL A 89 -3.57 -11.51 -6.41
CA VAL A 89 -3.09 -10.56 -5.39
C VAL A 89 -4.25 -10.05 -4.56
N MET A 90 -5.36 -9.69 -5.19
CA MET A 90 -6.57 -9.19 -4.51
C MET A 90 -7.19 -10.25 -3.60
N GLU A 91 -7.22 -11.52 -4.01
CA GLU A 91 -7.63 -12.63 -3.14
C GLU A 91 -6.64 -12.83 -1.98
N GLY A 92 -5.36 -12.65 -2.21
CA GLY A 92 -4.35 -12.66 -1.15
C GLY A 92 -4.64 -11.57 -0.11
N LYS A 93 -4.95 -10.35 -0.56
CA LYS A 93 -5.32 -9.24 0.31
C LYS A 93 -6.61 -9.54 1.07
N ALA A 94 -7.62 -10.15 0.43
CA ALA A 94 -8.86 -10.57 1.09
C ALA A 94 -8.60 -11.60 2.21
N ALA A 95 -7.71 -12.55 1.97
CA ALA A 95 -7.31 -13.51 2.98
C ALA A 95 -6.61 -12.85 4.19
N LEU A 96 -5.80 -11.79 3.97
CA LEU A 96 -5.18 -11.01 5.04
C LEU A 96 -6.24 -10.24 5.85
N PHE A 97 -7.20 -9.58 5.20
CA PHE A 97 -8.33 -8.92 5.87
C PHE A 97 -9.06 -9.90 6.81
N LYS A 98 -9.35 -11.11 6.31
CA LYS A 98 -10.04 -12.11 7.12
C LYS A 98 -9.17 -12.63 8.26
N THR A 99 -7.91 -12.95 7.98
CA THR A 99 -7.02 -13.59 8.97
C THR A 99 -6.65 -12.65 10.11
N PHE A 100 -6.39 -11.37 9.83
CA PHE A 100 -5.85 -10.43 10.81
C PHE A 100 -6.89 -9.48 11.38
N GLY A 101 -8.01 -9.25 10.69
CA GLY A 101 -9.03 -8.30 11.09
C GLY A 101 -10.42 -8.87 11.23
N ASP A 102 -10.61 -10.15 10.89
CA ASP A 102 -11.94 -10.81 10.78
C ASP A 102 -12.94 -10.03 9.88
N VAL A 103 -12.39 -9.27 8.91
CA VAL A 103 -13.15 -8.50 7.92
C VAL A 103 -13.38 -9.34 6.68
N ASP A 104 -14.62 -9.37 6.20
CA ASP A 104 -15.01 -10.02 4.96
C ASP A 104 -14.63 -9.10 3.79
N ALA A 105 -13.60 -9.42 3.03
CA ALA A 105 -13.16 -8.59 1.90
C ALA A 105 -13.35 -9.31 0.57
N VAL A 106 -13.75 -8.56 -0.46
CA VAL A 106 -14.08 -9.10 -1.79
C VAL A 106 -13.26 -8.38 -2.85
N PRO A 107 -12.54 -9.11 -3.74
CA PRO A 107 -11.91 -8.53 -4.91
C PRO A 107 -12.93 -7.95 -5.89
N VAL A 108 -12.64 -6.75 -6.39
CA VAL A 108 -13.38 -6.08 -7.47
C VAL A 108 -12.37 -5.56 -8.48
N CYS A 109 -12.07 -6.36 -9.50
CA CYS A 109 -11.14 -6.00 -10.55
C CYS A 109 -11.89 -5.34 -11.70
N LEU A 110 -11.59 -4.09 -12.00
CA LEU A 110 -12.30 -3.28 -13.00
C LEU A 110 -11.52 -3.25 -14.31
N ASP A 111 -12.16 -3.62 -15.40
CA ASP A 111 -11.61 -3.55 -16.76
C ASP A 111 -11.76 -2.13 -17.33
N THR A 112 -11.10 -1.18 -16.68
CA THR A 112 -10.99 0.20 -17.16
C THR A 112 -9.70 0.85 -16.69
N LYS A 113 -9.12 1.71 -17.55
CA LYS A 113 -7.97 2.56 -17.22
C LYS A 113 -8.35 4.03 -17.08
N ASP A 114 -9.62 4.35 -17.33
CA ASP A 114 -10.17 5.70 -17.20
C ASP A 114 -10.48 6.00 -15.72
N PRO A 115 -9.85 7.03 -15.12
CA PRO A 115 -10.09 7.39 -13.73
C PRO A 115 -11.53 7.80 -13.43
N ASP A 116 -12.20 8.49 -14.33
CA ASP A 116 -13.57 8.95 -14.11
C ASP A 116 -14.57 7.80 -14.15
N GLU A 117 -14.38 6.82 -15.05
CA GLU A 117 -15.16 5.60 -15.09
C GLU A 117 -14.92 4.74 -13.84
N PHE A 118 -13.68 4.61 -13.41
CA PHE A 118 -13.31 3.93 -12.16
C PHE A 118 -14.02 4.57 -10.95
N ILE A 119 -13.89 5.88 -10.78
CA ILE A 119 -14.49 6.64 -9.68
C ILE A 119 -16.03 6.50 -9.69
N ARG A 120 -16.66 6.63 -10.86
CA ARG A 120 -18.10 6.45 -11.00
C ARG A 120 -18.54 5.05 -10.58
N THR A 121 -17.80 4.03 -11.03
CA THR A 121 -18.11 2.62 -10.71
C THR A 121 -18.00 2.37 -9.20
N VAL A 122 -16.94 2.81 -8.57
CA VAL A 122 -16.75 2.66 -7.10
C VAL A 122 -17.87 3.35 -6.33
N LYS A 123 -18.26 4.57 -6.73
CA LYS A 123 -19.40 5.27 -6.10
C LYS A 123 -20.71 4.51 -6.23
N LEU A 124 -20.95 3.87 -7.36
CA LEU A 124 -22.17 3.06 -7.57
C LEU A 124 -22.17 1.77 -6.76
N LEU A 125 -20.99 1.19 -6.48
CA LEU A 125 -20.82 -0.02 -5.67
C LEU A 125 -20.91 0.23 -4.16
N GLN A 126 -20.74 1.47 -3.71
CA GLN A 126 -20.72 1.86 -2.30
C GLN A 126 -21.84 1.25 -1.43
N PRO A 127 -23.10 1.09 -1.89
CA PRO A 127 -24.15 0.52 -1.04
C PRO A 127 -23.90 -0.90 -0.56
N ASN A 128 -22.96 -1.62 -1.16
CA ASN A 128 -22.65 -3.03 -0.83
C ASN A 128 -21.61 -3.17 0.28
N TYR A 129 -20.87 -2.09 0.64
CA TYR A 129 -19.65 -2.19 1.42
C TYR A 129 -19.64 -1.22 2.61
N ALA A 130 -18.91 -1.59 3.65
CA ALA A 130 -18.56 -0.72 4.78
C ALA A 130 -17.34 0.16 4.47
N GLY A 131 -16.50 -0.23 3.51
CA GLY A 131 -15.30 0.51 3.12
C GLY A 131 -14.73 0.01 1.80
N VAL A 132 -13.76 0.77 1.29
CA VAL A 132 -13.03 0.47 0.05
C VAL A 132 -11.53 0.52 0.33
N ASN A 133 -10.84 -0.56 -0.02
CA ASN A 133 -9.40 -0.61 -0.16
C ASN A 133 -9.04 -0.52 -1.64
N LEU A 134 -8.36 0.54 -2.05
CA LEU A 134 -7.77 0.67 -3.37
C LEU A 134 -6.42 -0.04 -3.39
N GLU A 135 -6.15 -0.82 -4.43
CA GLU A 135 -4.95 -1.65 -4.52
C GLU A 135 -4.39 -1.66 -5.95
N ASP A 136 -3.06 -1.64 -6.09
CA ASP A 136 -2.34 -1.86 -7.35
C ASP A 136 -2.77 -0.93 -8.51
N ILE A 137 -3.08 0.33 -8.21
CA ILE A 137 -3.42 1.37 -9.18
C ILE A 137 -2.19 2.23 -9.46
N SER A 138 -1.88 2.44 -10.74
CA SER A 138 -0.68 3.18 -11.14
C SER A 138 -0.72 4.67 -10.76
N SER A 139 0.45 5.19 -10.34
CA SER A 139 0.69 6.63 -10.21
C SER A 139 0.81 7.29 -11.61
N PRO A 140 0.34 8.54 -11.85
CA PRO A 140 -0.23 9.44 -10.84
C PRO A 140 -1.75 9.31 -10.61
N LYS A 141 -2.49 8.54 -11.42
CA LYS A 141 -3.96 8.48 -11.36
C LYS A 141 -4.51 7.98 -10.02
N CYS A 142 -3.77 7.13 -9.31
CA CYS A 142 -4.18 6.63 -7.99
C CYS A 142 -4.44 7.75 -6.97
N TYR A 143 -3.70 8.86 -7.05
CA TYR A 143 -3.88 10.01 -6.17
C TYR A 143 -5.19 10.74 -6.43
N GLU A 144 -5.53 10.93 -7.72
CA GLU A 144 -6.77 11.57 -8.13
C GLU A 144 -7.98 10.71 -7.78
N ILE A 145 -7.90 9.41 -8.07
CA ILE A 145 -8.96 8.44 -7.76
C ILE A 145 -9.25 8.45 -6.26
N GLU A 146 -8.24 8.28 -5.42
CA GLU A 146 -8.42 8.27 -3.97
C GLU A 146 -9.00 9.58 -3.46
N HIS A 147 -8.46 10.71 -3.91
CA HIS A 147 -8.91 12.03 -3.48
C HIS A 147 -10.39 12.27 -3.81
N LYS A 148 -10.78 12.04 -5.07
CA LYS A 148 -12.17 12.21 -5.48
C LYS A 148 -13.13 11.24 -4.78
N LEU A 149 -12.72 9.98 -4.59
CA LEU A 149 -13.54 9.01 -3.88
C LEU A 149 -13.76 9.40 -2.42
N LYS A 150 -12.74 9.91 -1.73
CA LYS A 150 -12.87 10.44 -0.36
C LYS A 150 -13.83 11.62 -0.25
N GLU A 151 -13.95 12.42 -1.31
CA GLU A 151 -14.88 13.55 -1.35
C GLU A 151 -16.34 13.13 -1.58
N ILE A 152 -16.56 12.09 -2.39
CA ILE A 152 -17.91 11.75 -2.85
C ILE A 152 -18.51 10.51 -2.17
N CYS A 153 -17.69 9.62 -1.59
CA CYS A 153 -18.16 8.43 -0.90
C CYS A 153 -18.53 8.72 0.56
N ASP A 154 -19.57 8.05 1.05
CA ASP A 154 -20.04 8.15 2.44
C ASP A 154 -19.43 7.04 3.32
N ILE A 155 -18.54 6.23 2.77
CA ILE A 155 -17.79 5.15 3.42
C ILE A 155 -16.29 5.42 3.33
N PRO A 156 -15.46 4.90 4.24
CA PRO A 156 -14.01 5.03 4.19
C PRO A 156 -13.43 4.52 2.86
N VAL A 157 -12.49 5.30 2.30
CA VAL A 157 -11.69 4.91 1.14
C VAL A 157 -10.21 5.02 1.52
N PHE A 158 -9.47 3.95 1.34
CA PHE A 158 -8.06 3.83 1.71
C PHE A 158 -7.26 3.24 0.56
N HIS A 159 -6.08 3.79 0.27
CA HIS A 159 -5.17 3.24 -0.74
C HIS A 159 -3.94 2.68 -0.04
N ASP A 160 -3.84 1.36 0.04
CA ASP A 160 -2.84 0.67 0.85
C ASP A 160 -1.40 0.88 0.34
N ASP A 161 -1.18 0.90 -0.99
CA ASP A 161 0.14 1.18 -1.58
C ASP A 161 0.71 2.55 -1.17
N GLN A 162 -0.15 3.52 -0.91
CA GLN A 162 0.27 4.81 -0.37
C GLN A 162 0.41 4.73 1.15
N HIS A 163 -0.71 4.53 1.85
CA HIS A 163 -0.82 4.79 3.27
C HIS A 163 -0.31 3.65 4.13
N GLY A 164 -0.65 2.39 3.80
CA GLY A 164 -0.17 1.22 4.55
C GLY A 164 1.34 1.09 4.46
N THR A 165 1.91 1.25 3.27
CA THR A 165 3.36 1.24 3.08
C THR A 165 4.05 2.39 3.84
N ALA A 166 3.47 3.60 3.81
CA ALA A 166 4.03 4.75 4.53
C ALA A 166 3.98 4.57 6.04
N ILE A 167 2.88 4.02 6.60
CA ILE A 167 2.73 3.74 8.04
C ILE A 167 3.74 2.67 8.47
N ALA A 168 3.86 1.57 7.74
CA ALA A 168 4.84 0.52 8.04
C ALA A 168 6.28 1.06 8.00
N CYS A 169 6.60 1.86 6.98
CA CYS A 169 7.90 2.49 6.84
C CYS A 169 8.20 3.47 7.98
N LEU A 170 7.26 4.34 8.32
CA LEU A 170 7.43 5.29 9.45
C LEU A 170 7.62 4.55 10.78
N SER A 171 6.86 3.49 11.04
CA SER A 171 7.02 2.67 12.24
C SER A 171 8.43 2.09 12.34
N ALA A 172 8.95 1.55 11.23
CA ALA A 172 10.31 1.05 11.16
C ALA A 172 11.35 2.17 11.35
N VAL A 173 11.16 3.33 10.74
CA VAL A 173 12.01 4.53 10.90
C VAL A 173 12.08 4.96 12.35
N LEU A 174 10.94 5.11 13.03
CA LEU A 174 10.89 5.52 14.43
C LEU A 174 11.60 4.52 15.36
N GLY A 175 11.40 3.21 15.11
CA GLY A 175 12.08 2.15 15.83
C GLY A 175 13.60 2.19 15.62
N ALA A 176 14.03 2.35 14.36
CA ALA A 176 15.45 2.42 13.99
C ALA A 176 16.14 3.68 14.54
N LEU A 177 15.51 4.85 14.43
CA LEU A 177 16.02 6.11 15.01
C LEU A 177 16.23 5.99 16.52
N ARG A 178 15.25 5.40 17.23
CA ARG A 178 15.37 5.14 18.67
C ARG A 178 16.57 4.22 18.97
N PHE A 179 16.76 3.16 18.19
CA PHE A 179 17.87 2.21 18.35
C PHE A 179 19.22 2.88 18.15
N VAL A 180 19.38 3.70 17.10
CA VAL A 180 20.65 4.40 16.82
C VAL A 180 20.81 5.71 17.62
N LYS A 181 19.81 6.12 18.42
CA LYS A 181 19.76 7.35 19.22
C LYS A 181 19.87 8.63 18.37
N LYS A 182 19.10 8.67 17.26
CA LYS A 182 18.93 9.85 16.43
C LYS A 182 17.50 10.37 16.55
N ASP A 183 17.31 11.67 16.32
CA ASP A 183 16.00 12.34 16.40
C ASP A 183 15.45 12.61 14.99
N ILE A 184 14.13 12.41 14.81
CA ILE A 184 13.47 12.57 13.52
C ILE A 184 13.57 14.01 12.98
N ALA A 185 13.54 15.02 13.85
CA ALA A 185 13.60 16.42 13.44
C ALA A 185 14.98 16.79 12.87
N THR A 186 16.05 16.18 13.35
CA THR A 186 17.42 16.52 12.95
C THR A 186 18.02 15.53 11.94
N ALA A 187 17.53 14.31 11.89
CA ALA A 187 18.01 13.30 10.96
C ALA A 187 17.82 13.73 9.50
N LYS A 188 18.77 13.33 8.65
CA LYS A 188 18.75 13.58 7.19
C LYS A 188 18.20 12.38 6.50
N PHE A 189 17.08 12.56 5.81
CA PHE A 189 16.37 11.51 5.07
C PHE A 189 16.59 11.67 3.57
N VAL A 190 16.83 10.55 2.91
CA VAL A 190 16.76 10.44 1.45
C VAL A 190 15.72 9.38 1.09
N VAL A 191 14.70 9.75 0.35
CA VAL A 191 13.66 8.84 -0.15
C VAL A 191 13.81 8.72 -1.65
N ASN A 192 14.20 7.55 -2.13
CA ASN A 192 14.41 7.27 -3.55
C ASN A 192 13.19 6.58 -4.15
N GLY A 193 12.56 7.25 -5.11
CA GLY A 193 11.30 6.89 -5.74
C GLY A 193 10.16 7.80 -5.30
N CYS A 194 9.50 8.45 -6.27
CA CYS A 194 8.37 9.35 -6.04
C CYS A 194 7.05 8.80 -6.63
N GLY A 195 6.91 7.48 -6.66
CA GLY A 195 5.65 6.79 -6.92
C GLY A 195 4.71 6.80 -5.71
N ALA A 196 3.64 5.99 -5.73
CA ALA A 196 2.62 5.94 -4.69
C ALA A 196 3.21 5.81 -3.27
N ALA A 197 4.06 4.82 -3.03
CA ALA A 197 4.67 4.57 -1.73
C ALA A 197 5.65 5.67 -1.32
N GLY A 198 6.65 5.98 -2.17
CA GLY A 198 7.68 6.96 -1.81
C GLY A 198 7.14 8.36 -1.57
N SER A 199 6.17 8.80 -2.37
CA SER A 199 5.50 10.08 -2.16
C SER A 199 4.72 10.13 -0.84
N ALA A 200 4.04 9.05 -0.48
CA ALA A 200 3.32 8.97 0.79
C ALA A 200 4.29 8.93 1.98
N ILE A 201 5.40 8.19 1.88
CA ILE A 201 6.47 8.17 2.89
C ILE A 201 7.04 9.57 3.10
N GLY A 202 7.41 10.27 2.02
CA GLY A 202 7.95 11.63 2.10
C GLY A 202 7.00 12.61 2.79
N ARG A 203 5.71 12.61 2.42
CA ARG A 203 4.67 13.42 3.07
C ARG A 203 4.52 13.08 4.56
N LEU A 204 4.50 11.79 4.88
CA LEU A 204 4.30 11.35 6.25
C LEU A 204 5.50 11.72 7.14
N LEU A 205 6.74 11.61 6.64
CA LEU A 205 7.94 12.06 7.35
C LEU A 205 7.89 13.55 7.66
N VAL A 206 7.53 14.39 6.67
CA VAL A 206 7.38 15.84 6.87
C VAL A 206 6.30 16.13 7.91
N ASN A 207 5.15 15.49 7.85
CA ASN A 207 4.05 15.65 8.80
C ASN A 207 4.44 15.23 10.23
N MET A 208 5.35 14.27 10.37
CA MET A 208 5.88 13.83 11.66
C MET A 208 7.05 14.69 12.18
N GLY A 209 7.36 15.76 11.49
CA GLY A 209 8.35 16.75 11.94
C GLY A 209 9.76 16.55 11.41
N ALA A 210 9.99 15.66 10.44
CA ALA A 210 11.28 15.56 9.76
C ALA A 210 11.55 16.86 8.96
N GLN A 211 12.65 17.53 9.30
CA GLN A 211 13.00 18.82 8.68
C GLN A 211 13.91 18.67 7.46
N ASN A 212 14.66 17.60 7.37
CA ASN A 212 15.70 17.37 6.37
C ASN A 212 15.35 16.16 5.49
N VAL A 213 14.34 16.28 4.65
CA VAL A 213 13.91 15.23 3.72
C VAL A 213 14.29 15.62 2.29
N ILE A 214 14.96 14.74 1.56
CA ILE A 214 15.24 14.88 0.14
C ILE A 214 14.56 13.74 -0.60
N MET A 215 13.67 14.09 -1.54
CA MET A 215 13.05 13.13 -2.46
C MET A 215 13.93 13.00 -3.69
N VAL A 216 14.09 11.78 -4.19
CA VAL A 216 14.87 11.49 -5.40
C VAL A 216 14.01 10.69 -6.38
N ASP A 217 14.02 11.09 -7.64
CA ASP A 217 13.38 10.35 -8.73
C ASP A 217 14.36 10.25 -9.92
N ARG A 218 13.88 9.76 -11.06
CA ARG A 218 14.64 9.66 -12.33
C ARG A 218 15.30 10.97 -12.76
N PHE A 219 14.83 12.11 -12.27
CA PHE A 219 15.39 13.44 -12.51
C PHE A 219 16.53 13.82 -11.53
N GLY A 220 16.86 12.95 -10.57
CA GLY A 220 17.70 13.27 -9.43
C GLY A 220 16.91 13.80 -8.24
N ALA A 221 17.56 14.58 -7.38
CA ALA A 221 16.92 15.18 -6.20
C ALA A 221 15.86 16.20 -6.62
N LEU A 222 14.64 16.08 -6.04
CA LEU A 222 13.59 17.07 -6.27
C LEU A 222 13.83 18.31 -5.42
N TYR A 223 13.60 19.49 -5.99
CA TYR A 223 13.65 20.78 -5.31
C TYR A 223 12.71 21.77 -6.01
N GLU A 224 12.30 22.81 -5.32
CA GLU A 224 11.44 23.84 -5.87
C GLU A 224 12.12 24.58 -7.04
N GLY A 225 11.45 24.63 -8.19
CA GLY A 225 11.97 25.24 -9.41
C GLY A 225 12.84 24.33 -10.28
N ILE A 226 12.87 23.03 -10.02
CA ILE A 226 13.56 22.05 -10.89
C ILE A 226 12.97 22.10 -12.32
N ASP A 227 13.83 22.16 -13.33
CA ASP A 227 13.45 22.10 -14.74
C ASP A 227 13.20 20.62 -15.16
N ALA A 228 12.05 20.08 -14.72
CA ALA A 228 11.62 18.73 -15.04
C ALA A 228 10.09 18.66 -15.09
N LYS A 229 9.56 17.75 -15.91
CA LYS A 229 8.11 17.51 -15.96
C LYS A 229 7.68 16.67 -14.75
N LEU A 230 7.32 17.35 -13.67
CA LEU A 230 6.80 16.75 -12.47
C LEU A 230 5.27 16.54 -12.53
N ASP A 231 4.76 15.50 -11.90
CA ASP A 231 3.34 15.40 -11.61
C ASP A 231 2.94 16.31 -10.42
N ARG A 232 1.64 16.37 -10.12
CA ARG A 232 1.10 17.22 -9.05
C ARG A 232 1.71 16.90 -7.67
N ILE A 233 1.93 15.62 -7.38
CA ILE A 233 2.46 15.18 -6.08
C ILE A 233 3.96 15.44 -5.99
N GLN A 234 4.71 15.15 -7.05
CA GLN A 234 6.12 15.48 -7.13
C GLN A 234 6.36 17.00 -7.00
N SER A 235 5.53 17.80 -7.69
CA SER A 235 5.57 19.28 -7.58
C SER A 235 5.33 19.73 -6.13
N TYR A 236 4.33 19.18 -5.46
CA TYR A 236 4.09 19.47 -4.04
C TYR A 236 5.29 19.04 -3.16
N LEU A 237 5.82 17.83 -3.36
CA LEU A 237 6.97 17.36 -2.59
C LEU A 237 8.20 18.24 -2.79
N ALA A 238 8.44 18.73 -4.00
CA ALA A 238 9.53 19.66 -4.30
C ALA A 238 9.43 20.97 -3.48
N THR A 239 8.23 21.43 -3.13
CA THR A 239 8.04 22.64 -2.31
C THR A 239 8.19 22.41 -0.80
N VAL A 240 7.85 21.19 -0.30
CA VAL A 240 7.83 20.92 1.14
C VAL A 240 9.06 20.14 1.63
N THR A 241 9.87 19.62 0.72
CA THR A 241 11.12 18.89 1.02
C THR A 241 12.34 19.66 0.48
N ASN A 242 13.55 19.15 0.73
CA ASN A 242 14.80 19.68 0.17
C ASN A 242 14.94 21.21 0.26
N LYS A 243 14.71 21.78 1.45
CA LYS A 243 14.74 23.23 1.69
C LYS A 243 16.07 23.90 1.36
N GLU A 244 17.16 23.12 1.30
CA GLU A 244 18.49 23.60 0.91
C GLU A 244 18.71 23.58 -0.60
N HIS A 245 17.73 23.17 -1.40
CA HIS A 245 17.77 23.04 -2.85
C HIS A 245 18.98 22.22 -3.34
N LYS A 246 19.33 21.15 -2.63
CA LYS A 246 20.40 20.23 -3.03
C LYS A 246 20.03 19.58 -4.34
N GLN A 247 20.98 19.57 -5.25
CA GLN A 247 20.87 18.99 -6.59
C GLN A 247 21.75 17.76 -6.72
N GLY A 248 21.53 16.98 -7.76
CA GLY A 248 22.37 15.84 -8.09
C GLY A 248 21.64 14.50 -8.07
N THR A 249 22.41 13.46 -8.22
CA THR A 249 21.94 12.06 -8.23
C THR A 249 21.68 11.55 -6.82
N LEU A 250 21.13 10.33 -6.71
CA LEU A 250 21.02 9.62 -5.43
C LEU A 250 22.36 9.55 -4.70
N ALA A 251 23.45 9.26 -5.42
CA ALA A 251 24.79 9.16 -4.85
C ALA A 251 25.29 10.49 -4.24
N ASP A 252 24.89 11.62 -4.83
CA ASP A 252 25.29 12.94 -4.34
C ASP A 252 24.57 13.31 -3.05
N VAL A 253 23.26 13.07 -2.98
CA VAL A 253 22.44 13.45 -1.80
C VAL A 253 22.46 12.44 -0.67
N ALA A 254 22.83 11.19 -0.95
CA ALA A 254 23.02 10.15 0.07
C ALA A 254 24.25 10.41 0.99
N LYS A 255 25.20 11.21 0.52
CA LYS A 255 26.40 11.56 1.33
C LYS A 255 26.00 12.22 2.66
N GLY A 256 26.36 11.55 3.76
CA GLY A 256 26.04 12.02 5.11
C GLY A 256 24.55 11.95 5.46
N ALA A 257 23.73 11.21 4.72
CA ALA A 257 22.33 10.93 5.08
C ALA A 257 22.28 9.92 6.24
N ASP A 258 21.36 10.14 7.18
CA ASP A 258 21.13 9.25 8.31
C ASP A 258 20.23 8.08 7.94
N VAL A 259 19.23 8.34 7.11
CA VAL A 259 18.22 7.36 6.70
C VAL A 259 18.05 7.41 5.18
N MET A 260 18.15 6.27 4.53
CA MET A 260 17.85 6.10 3.11
C MET A 260 16.73 5.09 2.94
N ILE A 261 15.67 5.48 2.25
CA ILE A 261 14.49 4.68 2.00
C ILE A 261 14.31 4.52 0.50
N GLY A 262 14.17 3.29 0.03
CA GLY A 262 13.91 2.95 -1.37
C GLY A 262 12.48 2.51 -1.58
N ALA A 263 11.82 3.10 -2.56
CA ALA A 263 10.53 2.71 -3.11
C ALA A 263 10.57 2.84 -4.64
N SER A 264 11.60 2.26 -5.27
CA SER A 264 12.02 2.57 -6.63
C SER A 264 12.29 1.33 -7.49
N ALA A 265 13.56 1.11 -7.84
CA ALA A 265 14.01 0.07 -8.74
C ALA A 265 15.04 -0.85 -8.06
N PRO A 266 15.16 -2.11 -8.50
CA PRO A 266 16.13 -3.07 -7.95
C PRO A 266 17.58 -2.57 -8.03
N ASN A 267 18.38 -2.91 -7.01
CA ASN A 267 19.86 -2.81 -7.01
C ASN A 267 20.43 -1.39 -7.20
N VAL A 268 19.65 -0.33 -6.91
CA VAL A 268 20.13 1.06 -7.05
C VAL A 268 20.90 1.56 -5.84
N PHE A 269 20.85 0.89 -4.70
CA PHE A 269 21.62 1.20 -3.50
C PHE A 269 22.95 0.42 -3.52
N THR A 270 23.96 1.01 -4.16
CA THR A 270 25.28 0.37 -4.23
C THR A 270 26.02 0.44 -2.89
N LYS A 271 27.05 -0.39 -2.73
CA LYS A 271 27.90 -0.40 -1.53
C LYS A 271 28.52 0.97 -1.27
N GLU A 272 29.01 1.63 -2.31
CA GLU A 272 29.64 2.96 -2.24
C GLU A 272 28.67 4.03 -1.75
N ILE A 273 27.40 3.99 -2.24
CA ILE A 273 26.36 4.91 -1.78
C ILE A 273 26.10 4.69 -0.28
N MET A 274 25.90 3.45 0.14
CA MET A 274 25.62 3.13 1.54
C MET A 274 26.79 3.49 2.46
N GLN A 275 28.02 3.27 2.02
CA GLN A 275 29.23 3.65 2.77
C GLN A 275 29.47 5.17 2.86
N SER A 276 28.87 5.96 1.95
CA SER A 276 28.95 7.43 2.00
C SER A 276 27.98 8.08 2.99
N MET A 277 27.05 7.31 3.54
CA MET A 277 26.07 7.79 4.51
C MET A 277 26.71 8.14 5.86
N ALA A 278 25.94 8.73 6.74
CA ALA A 278 26.38 9.08 8.09
C ALA A 278 26.70 7.84 8.94
N ASP A 279 27.46 8.04 10.02
CA ASP A 279 27.61 6.99 11.04
C ASP A 279 26.26 6.49 11.54
N LYS A 280 26.17 5.18 11.83
CA LYS A 280 24.93 4.50 12.22
C LYS A 280 23.78 4.71 11.22
N ALA A 281 24.09 4.60 9.94
CA ALA A 281 23.11 4.71 8.86
C ALA A 281 21.98 3.68 8.97
N ILE A 282 20.80 4.09 8.53
CA ILE A 282 19.57 3.27 8.43
C ILE A 282 19.20 3.14 6.95
N VAL A 283 18.96 1.93 6.46
CA VAL A 283 18.57 1.67 5.07
C VAL A 283 17.36 0.76 5.03
N PHE A 284 16.28 1.23 4.40
CA PHE A 284 15.09 0.45 4.11
C PHE A 284 14.89 0.35 2.60
N ALA A 285 15.00 -0.86 2.05
CA ALA A 285 14.89 -1.15 0.60
C ALA A 285 13.57 -1.88 0.35
N LEU A 286 12.53 -1.15 -0.10
CA LEU A 286 11.14 -1.62 -0.11
C LEU A 286 10.66 -2.14 -1.46
N ALA A 287 11.45 -2.00 -2.54
CA ALA A 287 11.07 -2.51 -3.85
C ALA A 287 10.85 -4.04 -3.84
N ASN A 288 9.81 -4.49 -4.50
CA ASN A 288 9.42 -5.89 -4.61
C ASN A 288 9.26 -6.31 -6.08
N PRO A 289 9.63 -7.55 -6.47
CA PRO A 289 10.16 -8.64 -5.64
C PRO A 289 11.66 -8.53 -5.32
N VAL A 290 12.40 -7.67 -6.03
CA VAL A 290 13.83 -7.44 -5.83
C VAL A 290 14.03 -6.06 -5.22
N PRO A 291 14.62 -5.96 -4.02
CA PRO A 291 14.82 -4.68 -3.34
C PRO A 291 15.96 -3.86 -3.96
N GLU A 292 16.05 -2.57 -3.59
CA GLU A 292 17.12 -1.65 -4.00
C GLU A 292 18.51 -2.11 -3.56
N THR A 293 18.58 -2.88 -2.47
CA THR A 293 19.75 -3.65 -2.01
C THR A 293 19.29 -4.83 -1.19
N SER A 294 20.10 -5.88 -1.11
CA SER A 294 19.80 -6.99 -0.22
C SER A 294 20.12 -6.62 1.24
N TYR A 295 19.46 -7.29 2.18
CA TYR A 295 19.75 -7.14 3.61
C TYR A 295 21.24 -7.42 3.91
N ASP A 296 21.77 -8.49 3.34
CA ASP A 296 23.16 -8.91 3.56
C ASP A 296 24.15 -7.88 3.01
N ALA A 297 23.92 -7.37 1.78
CA ALA A 297 24.77 -6.33 1.18
C ALA A 297 24.74 -5.01 1.99
N ALA A 298 23.59 -4.63 2.54
CA ALA A 298 23.49 -3.46 3.41
C ALA A 298 24.32 -3.66 4.72
N LYS A 299 24.25 -4.84 5.31
CA LYS A 299 25.06 -5.17 6.50
C LYS A 299 26.55 -5.20 6.19
N GLU A 300 26.98 -5.75 5.05
CA GLU A 300 28.36 -5.72 4.58
C GLU A 300 28.87 -4.31 4.30
N ALA A 301 28.01 -3.39 3.90
CA ALA A 301 28.35 -1.99 3.72
C ALA A 301 28.51 -1.22 5.05
N GLY A 302 28.19 -1.82 6.19
CA GLY A 302 28.32 -1.21 7.51
C GLY A 302 27.05 -0.49 7.99
N VAL A 303 25.91 -0.68 7.33
CA VAL A 303 24.63 -0.11 7.75
C VAL A 303 24.21 -0.65 9.12
N ALA A 304 23.90 0.25 10.05
CA ALA A 304 23.55 -0.12 11.43
C ALA A 304 22.20 -0.84 11.50
N VAL A 305 21.19 -0.28 10.81
CA VAL A 305 19.86 -0.89 10.71
C VAL A 305 19.50 -1.06 9.23
N ALA A 306 19.31 -2.30 8.79
CA ALA A 306 18.86 -2.64 7.46
C ALA A 306 17.50 -3.36 7.53
N GLY A 307 16.60 -3.08 6.59
CA GLY A 307 15.33 -3.76 6.43
C GLY A 307 14.88 -3.77 4.95
N THR A 308 14.03 -4.71 4.62
CA THR A 308 13.47 -4.83 3.25
C THR A 308 11.97 -5.13 3.31
N GLY A 309 11.28 -5.04 2.18
CA GLY A 309 9.88 -5.47 2.06
C GLY A 309 9.66 -6.98 2.18
N ARG A 310 10.71 -7.79 2.25
CA ARG A 310 10.66 -9.26 2.23
C ARG A 310 10.45 -9.85 3.62
N SER A 311 9.59 -10.89 3.69
CA SER A 311 9.30 -11.62 4.94
C SER A 311 10.36 -12.66 5.32
N ASP A 312 11.24 -13.03 4.38
CA ASP A 312 12.31 -14.03 4.60
C ASP A 312 13.63 -13.41 5.12
N ARG A 313 13.59 -12.13 5.50
CA ARG A 313 14.75 -11.40 6.08
C ARG A 313 14.31 -10.64 7.34
N PRO A 314 15.26 -10.35 8.27
CA PRO A 314 14.98 -9.53 9.44
C PRO A 314 14.50 -8.13 9.07
N ASN A 315 13.73 -7.51 9.99
CA ASN A 315 13.21 -6.14 9.85
C ASN A 315 12.37 -5.96 8.58
N GLN A 316 11.35 -6.80 8.42
CA GLN A 316 10.40 -6.63 7.34
C GLN A 316 9.69 -5.28 7.44
N VAL A 317 9.75 -4.50 6.36
CA VAL A 317 9.06 -3.21 6.21
C VAL A 317 8.12 -3.33 4.99
N ASN A 318 6.92 -3.76 5.26
CA ASN A 318 5.87 -3.98 4.26
C ASN A 318 4.51 -3.62 4.86
N ASN A 319 3.57 -3.16 4.04
CA ASN A 319 2.22 -2.82 4.47
C ASN A 319 1.53 -3.96 5.24
N VAL A 320 1.81 -5.22 4.90
CA VAL A 320 1.25 -6.39 5.59
C VAL A 320 1.53 -6.40 7.11
N THR A 321 2.55 -5.70 7.58
CA THR A 321 2.89 -5.65 9.02
C THR A 321 1.98 -4.74 9.84
N VAL A 322 1.20 -3.88 9.19
CA VAL A 322 0.24 -2.95 9.81
C VAL A 322 -1.18 -3.15 9.28
N PHE A 323 -1.32 -3.88 8.19
CA PHE A 323 -2.58 -4.14 7.52
C PHE A 323 -3.32 -5.33 8.16
N PRO A 324 -4.65 -5.27 8.37
CA PRO A 324 -5.59 -4.19 8.05
C PRO A 324 -5.88 -3.24 9.24
N GLY A 325 -5.03 -3.18 10.25
CA GLY A 325 -5.16 -2.43 11.49
C GLY A 325 -5.28 -0.90 11.37
#